data_bc14b1f4fa9d85cf31ed7dfdc3ab72c1
#
_entry.id   bc14b1f4fa9d85cf31ed7dfdc3ab72c1
#
_cell.length_a   1.000
_cell.length_b   1.000
_cell.length_c   1.000
_cell.angle_alpha   90.00
_cell.angle_beta   90.00
_cell.angle_gamma   90.00
#
_symmetry.space_group_name_H-M   'P 1'
#
loop_
_entity.id
_entity.type
_entity.pdbx_description
1 polymer ?
#
loop_
_entity_poly.entity_id
_entity_poly.type
_entity_poly.pdbx_seq_one_letter_code
_entity_poly.pdbx_strand_id
1 'polypeptide(L)'
;MQNDELKYLTVPLPDDILAERMSGHFENEIKLIQFRLSDRLLSRAMRSRLEYELENITVLRKRYTVSPDEAVKMMQAIIPDFTAEELEMLRIQSRADWIYLNGEVRFIDSFRGTLLETYPEYRRRARRPEEDSRLKDECVEKSGTVKCLAAHIHIIHSIRIDGEDVREGESLLVHMPFPHKTAEISDVRLIRSSRKPVRLPEEDELQPTACFRDTAAQNLTFEIEYSLTTTYPVTDMEALGRITDGIALVPPSGVANDYRLNVPGQGIIEYPENVKPYLSEKLPHIIFSPYLKALSDEICGNEFSPLRRARLIYDFVTTRMEYRFMRDYFAVESIAESAAASLRGDCGVQAILFIALCRISGIPARWQSGLIASPEHVGEHDWAMFWIPEAGWLYTDPSYGNSACAKGNTAQWNFYFGNLDPYRIPINNEMQAELIPKKKFSRIDPIDNQCGEAECESAGIRLNGLHRTYTGVDIRLMD
;
A
#
# COMPACT_ATOMS: atom_id res chain seq x y z
N MET A 1 0.23 4.39 -18.81
CA MET A 1 -1.22 4.51 -18.48
C MET A 1 -1.41 5.70 -17.55
N GLN A 2 -2.44 6.50 -17.73
CA GLN A 2 -2.80 7.61 -16.82
C GLN A 2 -3.71 7.08 -15.69
N ASN A 3 -3.78 7.79 -14.56
CA ASN A 3 -4.58 7.33 -13.40
C ASN A 3 -6.07 7.09 -13.73
N ASP A 4 -6.66 7.91 -14.60
CA ASP A 4 -8.06 7.75 -15.03
C ASP A 4 -8.27 6.54 -15.93
N GLU A 5 -7.23 5.95 -16.48
CA GLU A 5 -7.24 4.76 -17.32
C GLU A 5 -7.01 3.47 -16.53
N LEU A 6 -6.54 3.53 -15.28
CA LEU A 6 -6.32 2.36 -14.43
C LEU A 6 -7.55 1.46 -14.33
N LYS A 7 -8.76 2.03 -14.37
CA LYS A 7 -10.03 1.26 -14.44
C LYS A 7 -10.08 0.25 -15.57
N TYR A 8 -9.32 0.45 -16.66
CA TYR A 8 -9.28 -0.49 -17.79
C TYR A 8 -8.49 -1.77 -17.50
N LEU A 9 -7.81 -1.86 -16.35
CA LEU A 9 -7.24 -3.13 -15.87
C LEU A 9 -8.32 -4.16 -15.51
N THR A 10 -9.56 -3.73 -15.30
CA THR A 10 -10.71 -4.65 -15.16
C THR A 10 -11.14 -5.28 -16.49
N VAL A 11 -10.62 -4.80 -17.62
CA VAL A 11 -10.85 -5.43 -18.94
C VAL A 11 -9.96 -6.66 -19.03
N PRO A 12 -10.53 -7.87 -19.25
CA PRO A 12 -9.72 -9.07 -19.34
C PRO A 12 -8.79 -9.02 -20.56
N LEU A 13 -7.62 -9.63 -20.43
CA LEU A 13 -6.74 -9.87 -21.58
C LEU A 13 -7.42 -10.85 -22.53
N PRO A 14 -7.23 -10.69 -23.86
CA PRO A 14 -7.60 -11.73 -24.83
C PRO A 14 -6.96 -13.07 -24.49
N ASP A 15 -7.70 -14.17 -24.68
CA ASP A 15 -7.32 -15.53 -24.26
C ASP A 15 -5.94 -15.96 -24.78
N ASP A 16 -5.60 -15.63 -26.02
CA ASP A 16 -4.29 -15.95 -26.62
C ASP A 16 -3.14 -15.19 -25.95
N ILE A 17 -3.33 -13.92 -25.61
CA ILE A 17 -2.35 -13.10 -24.87
C ILE A 17 -2.22 -13.63 -23.43
N LEU A 18 -3.35 -13.91 -22.78
CA LEU A 18 -3.36 -14.45 -21.43
C LEU A 18 -2.65 -15.81 -21.35
N ALA A 19 -2.81 -16.68 -22.35
CA ALA A 19 -2.13 -17.98 -22.40
C ALA A 19 -0.59 -17.82 -22.45
N GLU A 20 -0.08 -16.90 -23.28
CA GLU A 20 1.35 -16.62 -23.36
C GLU A 20 1.88 -16.00 -22.06
N ARG A 21 1.14 -15.08 -21.45
CA ARG A 21 1.47 -14.48 -20.16
C ARG A 21 1.57 -15.52 -19.06
N MET A 22 0.58 -16.39 -18.90
CA MET A 22 0.55 -17.44 -17.87
C MET A 22 1.65 -18.48 -18.05
N SER A 23 2.11 -18.70 -19.28
CA SER A 23 3.24 -19.58 -19.63
C SER A 23 4.60 -18.86 -19.49
N GLY A 24 4.60 -17.55 -19.26
CA GLY A 24 5.83 -16.73 -19.22
C GLY A 24 6.53 -16.55 -20.57
N HIS A 25 5.83 -16.79 -21.68
CA HIS A 25 6.36 -16.61 -23.04
C HIS A 25 6.25 -15.15 -23.47
N PHE A 26 6.86 -14.25 -22.72
CA PHE A 26 6.72 -12.81 -22.88
C PHE A 26 7.10 -12.27 -24.26
N GLU A 27 8.03 -12.93 -25.00
CA GLU A 27 8.36 -12.52 -26.37
C GLU A 27 7.19 -12.74 -27.34
N ASN A 28 6.45 -13.84 -27.18
CA ASN A 28 5.27 -14.10 -27.98
C ASN A 28 4.12 -13.19 -27.58
N GLU A 29 3.93 -12.99 -26.28
CA GLU A 29 2.94 -12.06 -25.73
C GLU A 29 3.13 -10.66 -26.31
N ILE A 30 4.36 -10.12 -26.31
CA ILE A 30 4.71 -8.82 -26.91
C ILE A 30 4.31 -8.77 -28.39
N LYS A 31 4.62 -9.82 -29.18
CA LYS A 31 4.26 -9.87 -30.62
C LYS A 31 2.75 -9.82 -30.82
N LEU A 32 1.99 -10.59 -30.04
CA LEU A 32 0.51 -10.60 -30.11
C LEU A 32 -0.07 -9.24 -29.72
N ILE A 33 0.44 -8.62 -28.69
CA ILE A 33 0.02 -7.28 -28.23
C ILE A 33 0.32 -6.25 -29.33
N GLN A 34 1.54 -6.21 -29.86
CA GLN A 34 1.95 -5.27 -30.90
C GLN A 34 1.08 -5.41 -32.18
N PHE A 35 0.79 -6.67 -32.58
CA PHE A 35 -0.11 -6.93 -33.70
C PHE A 35 -1.49 -6.31 -33.45
N ARG A 36 -2.09 -6.52 -32.25
CA ARG A 36 -3.42 -5.96 -31.93
C ARG A 36 -3.40 -4.43 -31.83
N LEU A 37 -2.33 -3.85 -31.28
CA LEU A 37 -2.17 -2.40 -31.19
C LEU A 37 -2.06 -1.71 -32.57
N SER A 38 -1.68 -2.45 -33.62
CA SER A 38 -1.65 -1.94 -35.00
C SER A 38 -3.05 -1.75 -35.58
N ASP A 39 -4.09 -2.38 -35.02
CA ASP A 39 -5.47 -2.20 -35.46
C ASP A 39 -5.99 -0.82 -35.03
N ARG A 40 -6.38 -0.02 -36.03
CA ARG A 40 -6.94 1.32 -35.83
C ARG A 40 -8.35 1.30 -35.25
N LEU A 41 -9.05 0.17 -35.33
CA LEU A 41 -10.41 0.00 -34.82
C LEU A 41 -10.43 -0.51 -33.36
N LEU A 42 -9.26 -0.81 -32.78
CA LEU A 42 -9.15 -1.24 -31.41
C LEU A 42 -9.74 -0.17 -30.46
N SER A 43 -10.62 -0.59 -29.55
CA SER A 43 -11.22 0.33 -28.57
C SER A 43 -10.17 0.98 -27.68
N ARG A 44 -10.43 2.20 -27.20
CA ARG A 44 -9.54 2.91 -26.26
C ARG A 44 -9.23 2.05 -25.02
N ALA A 45 -10.25 1.45 -24.43
CA ALA A 45 -10.10 0.63 -23.23
C ALA A 45 -9.15 -0.56 -23.45
N MET A 46 -9.32 -1.31 -24.57
CA MET A 46 -8.43 -2.42 -24.90
C MET A 46 -7.03 -1.93 -25.25
N ARG A 47 -6.90 -0.80 -25.94
CA ARG A 47 -5.59 -0.20 -26.24
C ARG A 47 -4.83 0.11 -24.96
N SER A 48 -5.44 0.86 -24.04
CA SER A 48 -4.81 1.17 -22.73
C SER A 48 -4.48 -0.09 -21.94
N ARG A 49 -5.35 -1.12 -21.98
CA ARG A 49 -5.11 -2.41 -21.33
C ARG A 49 -3.88 -3.13 -21.89
N LEU A 50 -3.71 -3.12 -23.21
CA LEU A 50 -2.57 -3.76 -23.88
C LEU A 50 -1.27 -2.96 -23.73
N GLU A 51 -1.33 -1.64 -23.76
CA GLU A 51 -0.18 -0.77 -23.49
C GLU A 51 0.33 -0.95 -22.06
N TYR A 52 -0.58 -1.03 -21.08
CA TYR A 52 -0.20 -1.38 -19.71
C TYR A 52 0.49 -2.75 -19.65
N GLU A 53 0.00 -3.76 -20.37
CA GLU A 53 0.58 -5.10 -20.33
C GLU A 53 2.03 -5.11 -20.85
N LEU A 54 2.37 -4.31 -21.86
CA LEU A 54 3.77 -4.14 -22.30
C LEU A 54 4.67 -3.56 -21.21
N GLU A 55 4.16 -2.57 -20.45
CA GLU A 55 4.89 -2.02 -19.32
C GLU A 55 5.03 -3.06 -18.21
N ASN A 56 3.95 -3.80 -17.90
CA ASN A 56 3.92 -4.85 -16.89
C ASN A 56 4.93 -5.97 -17.17
N ILE A 57 5.03 -6.46 -18.42
CA ILE A 57 6.05 -7.44 -18.82
C ILE A 57 7.46 -6.93 -18.46
N THR A 58 7.72 -5.65 -18.68
CA THR A 58 9.02 -5.04 -18.36
C THR A 58 9.30 -5.05 -16.86
N VAL A 59 8.29 -4.73 -16.04
CA VAL A 59 8.38 -4.77 -14.57
C VAL A 59 8.62 -6.20 -14.09
N LEU A 60 7.81 -7.16 -14.56
CA LEU A 60 7.95 -8.57 -14.17
C LEU A 60 9.33 -9.14 -14.50
N ARG A 61 9.85 -8.88 -15.69
CA ARG A 61 11.20 -9.34 -16.08
C ARG A 61 12.33 -8.81 -15.19
N LYS A 62 12.17 -7.59 -14.67
CA LYS A 62 13.15 -6.97 -13.77
C LYS A 62 13.07 -7.48 -12.34
N ARG A 63 11.90 -7.92 -11.90
CA ARG A 63 11.65 -8.39 -10.54
C ARG A 63 11.88 -9.89 -10.36
N TYR A 64 11.54 -10.70 -11.37
CA TYR A 64 11.66 -12.17 -11.32
C TYR A 64 12.94 -12.65 -11.99
N THR A 65 14.07 -12.34 -11.36
CA THR A 65 15.41 -12.61 -11.90
C THR A 65 16.08 -13.84 -11.31
N VAL A 66 15.63 -14.33 -10.17
CA VAL A 66 16.34 -15.35 -9.38
C VAL A 66 15.95 -16.76 -9.84
N SER A 67 16.91 -17.52 -10.39
CA SER A 67 16.71 -18.94 -10.71
C SER A 67 16.64 -19.81 -9.44
N PRO A 68 16.11 -21.04 -9.51
CA PRO A 68 16.10 -21.95 -8.38
C PRO A 68 17.48 -22.19 -7.76
N ASP A 69 18.50 -22.39 -8.57
CA ASP A 69 19.87 -22.63 -8.10
C ASP A 69 20.46 -21.38 -7.40
N GLU A 70 20.20 -20.19 -7.91
CA GLU A 70 20.59 -18.93 -7.28
C GLU A 70 19.84 -18.72 -5.98
N ALA A 71 18.55 -19.02 -5.93
CA ALA A 71 17.73 -18.92 -4.75
C ALA A 71 18.27 -19.82 -3.59
N VAL A 72 18.63 -21.07 -3.92
CA VAL A 72 19.28 -21.97 -2.95
C VAL A 72 20.60 -21.39 -2.46
N LYS A 73 21.47 -20.90 -3.34
CA LYS A 73 22.75 -20.29 -2.95
C LYS A 73 22.56 -19.04 -2.11
N MET A 74 21.59 -18.19 -2.44
CA MET A 74 21.27 -16.99 -1.66
C MET A 74 20.83 -17.33 -0.23
N MET A 75 20.05 -18.42 -0.07
CA MET A 75 19.62 -18.89 1.25
C MET A 75 20.76 -19.57 1.98
N GLN A 76 21.57 -20.41 1.33
CA GLN A 76 22.71 -21.10 1.95
C GLN A 76 23.78 -20.13 2.48
N ALA A 77 23.89 -18.94 1.90
CA ALA A 77 24.79 -17.90 2.42
C ALA A 77 24.43 -17.43 3.84
N ILE A 78 23.19 -17.65 4.29
CA ILE A 78 22.68 -17.26 5.61
C ILE A 78 22.13 -18.44 6.43
N ILE A 79 21.74 -19.52 5.78
CA ILE A 79 21.22 -20.76 6.36
C ILE A 79 21.94 -21.92 5.65
N PRO A 80 23.14 -22.35 6.14
CA PRO A 80 24.01 -23.28 5.41
C PRO A 80 23.39 -24.63 5.06
N ASP A 81 22.40 -25.08 5.83
CA ASP A 81 21.67 -26.36 5.65
C ASP A 81 20.39 -26.21 4.79
N PHE A 82 20.16 -25.09 4.13
CA PHE A 82 19.01 -24.88 3.24
C PHE A 82 19.15 -25.73 1.97
N THR A 83 18.07 -26.39 1.54
CA THR A 83 18.11 -27.33 0.41
C THR A 83 17.19 -26.93 -0.75
N ALA A 84 17.38 -27.55 -1.91
CA ALA A 84 16.53 -27.36 -3.08
C ALA A 84 15.11 -27.90 -2.86
N GLU A 85 15.00 -29.02 -2.12
CA GLU A 85 13.70 -29.61 -1.75
C GLU A 85 12.91 -28.65 -0.85
N GLU A 86 13.61 -27.96 0.07
CA GLU A 86 13.00 -26.95 0.94
C GLU A 86 12.50 -25.74 0.11
N LEU A 87 13.27 -25.27 -0.87
CA LEU A 87 12.84 -24.22 -1.79
C LEU A 87 11.59 -24.64 -2.59
N GLU A 88 11.57 -25.87 -3.09
CA GLU A 88 10.41 -26.40 -3.85
C GLU A 88 9.16 -26.47 -2.97
N MET A 89 9.30 -26.87 -1.70
CA MET A 89 8.18 -26.85 -0.75
C MET A 89 7.67 -25.42 -0.49
N LEU A 90 8.56 -24.43 -0.36
CA LEU A 90 8.17 -23.03 -0.24
C LEU A 90 7.43 -22.53 -1.48
N ARG A 91 7.85 -22.95 -2.66
CA ARG A 91 7.18 -22.64 -3.94
C ARG A 91 5.77 -23.23 -3.98
N ILE A 92 5.62 -24.54 -3.68
CA ILE A 92 4.33 -25.26 -3.66
C ILE A 92 3.37 -24.65 -2.62
N GLN A 93 3.89 -24.27 -1.46
CA GLN A 93 3.12 -23.63 -0.39
C GLN A 93 2.83 -22.13 -0.67
N SER A 94 3.31 -21.61 -1.80
CA SER A 94 3.24 -20.18 -2.15
C SER A 94 3.88 -19.26 -1.09
N ARG A 95 4.85 -19.74 -0.31
CA ARG A 95 5.62 -18.96 0.67
C ARG A 95 6.78 -18.20 0.02
N ALA A 96 7.21 -18.58 -1.17
CA ALA A 96 8.10 -17.84 -2.04
C ALA A 96 7.35 -17.41 -3.31
N ASP A 97 7.43 -16.14 -3.70
CA ASP A 97 6.77 -15.64 -4.92
C ASP A 97 7.57 -16.01 -6.16
N TRP A 98 6.89 -16.50 -7.18
CA TRP A 98 7.50 -17.00 -8.40
C TRP A 98 6.56 -16.88 -9.60
N ILE A 99 7.15 -16.86 -10.81
CA ILE A 99 6.44 -16.96 -12.10
C ILE A 99 7.18 -17.92 -13.02
N TYR A 100 6.53 -18.31 -14.12
CA TYR A 100 7.25 -18.83 -15.27
C TYR A 100 7.84 -17.67 -16.09
N LEU A 101 9.09 -17.81 -16.52
CA LEU A 101 9.75 -16.95 -17.48
C LEU A 101 10.40 -17.83 -18.55
N ASN A 102 9.84 -17.84 -19.77
CA ASN A 102 10.23 -18.71 -20.87
C ASN A 102 10.23 -20.21 -20.49
N GLY A 103 9.21 -20.63 -19.75
CA GLY A 103 9.05 -22.01 -19.31
C GLY A 103 9.88 -22.42 -18.07
N GLU A 104 10.72 -21.52 -17.55
CA GLU A 104 11.51 -21.75 -16.35
C GLU A 104 10.93 -21.01 -15.14
N VAL A 105 11.04 -21.62 -13.97
CA VAL A 105 10.67 -20.99 -12.70
C VAL A 105 11.66 -19.87 -12.37
N ARG A 106 11.16 -18.67 -12.05
CA ARG A 106 11.92 -17.56 -11.54
C ARG A 106 11.26 -17.02 -10.27
N PHE A 107 12.07 -16.81 -9.24
CA PHE A 107 11.63 -16.21 -7.99
C PHE A 107 11.81 -14.69 -8.04
N ILE A 108 10.95 -13.99 -7.31
CA ILE A 108 11.09 -12.55 -7.10
C ILE A 108 12.37 -12.24 -6.32
N ASP A 109 13.02 -11.15 -6.64
CA ASP A 109 14.28 -10.72 -6.00
C ASP A 109 14.17 -10.54 -4.48
N SER A 110 12.99 -10.17 -3.97
CA SER A 110 12.70 -9.94 -2.55
C SER A 110 12.31 -11.21 -1.77
N PHE A 111 12.28 -12.42 -2.39
CA PHE A 111 11.76 -13.64 -1.73
C PHE A 111 12.50 -13.96 -0.43
N ARG A 112 13.82 -13.75 -0.37
CA ARG A 112 14.62 -13.96 0.84
C ARG A 112 14.18 -13.03 1.98
N GLY A 113 13.91 -11.76 1.66
CA GLY A 113 13.38 -10.79 2.61
C GLY A 113 12.05 -11.27 3.19
N THR A 114 11.11 -11.68 2.33
CA THR A 114 9.83 -12.26 2.77
C THR A 114 10.02 -13.42 3.74
N LEU A 115 10.92 -14.38 3.43
CA LEU A 115 11.13 -15.53 4.30
C LEU A 115 11.65 -15.12 5.69
N LEU A 116 12.57 -14.18 5.75
CA LEU A 116 13.17 -13.72 7.00
C LEU A 116 12.23 -12.85 7.84
N GLU A 117 11.37 -12.07 7.20
CA GLU A 117 10.45 -11.19 7.94
C GLU A 117 9.19 -11.90 8.39
N THR A 118 8.67 -12.82 7.57
CA THR A 118 7.37 -13.46 7.82
C THR A 118 7.48 -14.74 8.66
N TYR A 119 8.54 -15.51 8.47
CA TYR A 119 8.61 -16.84 9.05
C TYR A 119 9.70 -16.95 10.14
N PRO A 120 9.30 -17.03 11.42
CA PRO A 120 10.24 -17.06 12.56
C PRO A 120 11.27 -18.18 12.49
N GLU A 121 10.94 -19.32 11.88
CA GLU A 121 11.87 -20.45 11.70
C GLU A 121 13.07 -20.07 10.83
N TYR A 122 12.86 -19.31 9.74
CA TYR A 122 13.95 -18.84 8.87
C TYR A 122 14.76 -17.72 9.55
N ARG A 123 14.10 -16.80 10.25
CA ARG A 123 14.75 -15.76 11.02
C ARG A 123 15.70 -16.36 12.08
N ARG A 124 15.24 -17.38 12.83
CA ARG A 124 16.06 -18.09 13.84
C ARG A 124 17.24 -18.83 13.21
N ARG A 125 17.01 -19.60 12.12
CA ARG A 125 18.09 -20.30 11.40
C ARG A 125 19.14 -19.33 10.84
N ALA A 126 18.72 -18.17 10.36
CA ALA A 126 19.59 -17.09 9.86
C ALA A 126 20.23 -16.26 11.01
N ARG A 127 19.97 -16.59 12.27
CA ARG A 127 20.46 -15.87 13.47
C ARG A 127 20.18 -14.37 13.44
N ARG A 128 19.03 -13.98 12.88
CA ARG A 128 18.58 -12.58 12.89
C ARG A 128 17.93 -12.25 14.23
N PRO A 129 18.18 -11.04 14.79
CA PRO A 129 17.52 -10.61 16.01
C PRO A 129 16.00 -10.54 15.80
N GLU A 130 15.26 -10.71 16.89
CA GLU A 130 13.83 -10.41 16.89
C GLU A 130 13.61 -8.92 16.70
N GLU A 131 12.46 -8.57 16.13
CA GLU A 131 12.07 -7.17 15.97
C GLU A 131 11.83 -6.56 17.36
N ASP A 132 12.39 -5.40 17.61
CA ASP A 132 12.19 -4.67 18.85
C ASP A 132 10.79 -4.03 18.86
N SER A 133 9.97 -4.38 19.83
CA SER A 133 8.61 -3.86 19.98
C SER A 133 8.48 -2.78 21.05
N ARG A 134 9.54 -2.43 21.76
CA ARG A 134 9.49 -1.54 22.92
C ARG A 134 8.81 -0.20 22.66
N LEU A 135 9.10 0.45 21.54
CA LEU A 135 8.46 1.72 21.17
C LEU A 135 6.96 1.58 20.95
N LYS A 136 6.54 0.46 20.33
CA LYS A 136 5.11 0.17 20.13
C LYS A 136 4.43 -0.14 21.46
N ASP A 137 5.08 -0.91 22.33
CA ASP A 137 4.56 -1.24 23.67
C ASP A 137 4.45 0.03 24.54
N GLU A 138 5.41 0.94 24.48
CA GLU A 138 5.37 2.24 25.16
C GLU A 138 4.18 3.09 24.67
N CYS A 139 3.94 3.15 23.37
CA CYS A 139 2.78 3.85 22.81
C CYS A 139 1.45 3.24 23.29
N VAL A 140 1.36 1.91 23.32
CA VAL A 140 0.17 1.21 23.82
C VAL A 140 -0.05 1.49 25.31
N GLU A 141 0.99 1.44 26.14
CA GLU A 141 0.87 1.74 27.56
C GLU A 141 0.47 3.20 27.80
N LYS A 142 1.13 4.15 27.12
CA LYS A 142 0.83 5.58 27.22
C LYS A 142 -0.60 5.89 26.78
N SER A 143 -1.13 5.20 25.77
CA SER A 143 -2.49 5.39 25.27
C SER A 143 -3.58 5.17 26.33
N GLY A 144 -3.30 4.35 27.35
CA GLY A 144 -4.22 4.15 28.48
C GLY A 144 -4.38 5.37 29.39
N THR A 145 -3.56 6.39 29.26
CA THR A 145 -3.51 7.55 30.18
C THR A 145 -3.67 8.91 29.51
N VAL A 146 -3.51 8.98 28.17
CA VAL A 146 -3.56 10.23 27.42
C VAL A 146 -4.71 10.24 26.39
N LYS A 147 -5.09 11.43 25.93
CA LYS A 147 -6.10 11.58 24.88
C LYS A 147 -5.53 11.63 23.47
N CYS A 148 -4.25 11.83 23.34
CA CYS A 148 -3.52 11.80 22.07
C CYS A 148 -2.08 11.35 22.30
N LEU A 149 -1.48 10.76 21.28
CA LEU A 149 -0.07 10.46 21.19
C LEU A 149 0.55 11.44 20.19
N ALA A 150 1.70 12.01 20.52
CA ALA A 150 2.39 12.96 19.65
C ALA A 150 3.88 12.62 19.55
N ALA A 151 4.48 12.91 18.40
CA ALA A 151 5.91 12.79 18.18
C ALA A 151 6.47 14.00 17.44
N HIS A 152 7.66 14.42 17.83
CA HIS A 152 8.50 15.28 17.01
C HIS A 152 9.32 14.43 16.06
N ILE A 153 9.30 14.79 14.78
CA ILE A 153 10.00 14.04 13.72
C ILE A 153 10.83 15.02 12.89
N HIS A 154 12.12 14.73 12.78
CA HIS A 154 13.07 15.44 11.93
C HIS A 154 13.83 14.41 11.10
N ILE A 155 13.69 14.45 9.78
CA ILE A 155 14.28 13.47 8.86
C ILE A 155 14.92 14.14 7.64
N ILE A 156 15.80 13.39 7.01
CA ILE A 156 16.35 13.67 5.68
C ILE A 156 15.83 12.60 4.73
N HIS A 157 15.27 13.03 3.61
CA HIS A 157 14.88 12.17 2.50
C HIS A 157 15.71 12.52 1.27
N SER A 158 16.32 11.52 0.65
CA SER A 158 17.14 11.68 -0.55
C SER A 158 16.71 10.70 -1.63
N ILE A 159 16.69 11.17 -2.88
CA ILE A 159 16.45 10.36 -4.07
C ILE A 159 17.62 10.58 -5.03
N ARG A 160 18.35 9.50 -5.36
CA ARG A 160 19.33 9.48 -6.43
C ARG A 160 18.71 8.84 -7.67
N ILE A 161 18.86 9.53 -8.81
CA ILE A 161 18.29 9.12 -10.09
C ILE A 161 19.42 8.65 -11.00
N ASP A 162 19.28 7.42 -11.54
CA ASP A 162 20.22 6.87 -12.53
C ASP A 162 19.54 5.82 -13.45
N GLY A 163 20.32 5.16 -14.30
CA GLY A 163 19.89 4.01 -15.09
C GLY A 163 19.46 4.34 -16.51
N GLU A 164 18.91 3.31 -17.17
CA GLU A 164 18.64 3.33 -18.62
C GLU A 164 17.52 4.27 -19.06
N ASP A 165 16.64 4.69 -18.14
CA ASP A 165 15.53 5.59 -18.45
C ASP A 165 15.96 7.07 -18.42
N VAL A 166 17.14 7.39 -17.87
CA VAL A 166 17.65 8.77 -17.81
C VAL A 166 18.01 9.25 -19.21
N ARG A 167 17.44 10.36 -19.63
CA ARG A 167 17.72 11.05 -20.91
C ARG A 167 18.59 12.27 -20.64
N GLU A 168 19.90 12.08 -20.62
CA GLU A 168 20.86 13.12 -20.30
C GLU A 168 20.65 14.38 -21.16
N GLY A 169 20.64 15.54 -20.52
CA GLY A 169 20.43 16.85 -21.16
C GLY A 169 18.98 17.26 -21.34
N GLU A 170 18.00 16.36 -21.17
CA GLU A 170 16.58 16.72 -21.17
C GLU A 170 16.15 17.41 -19.88
N SER A 171 14.98 18.06 -19.92
CA SER A 171 14.34 18.58 -18.71
C SER A 171 13.88 17.39 -17.83
N LEU A 172 14.25 17.43 -16.56
CA LEU A 172 13.88 16.44 -15.53
C LEU A 172 12.90 17.07 -14.56
N LEU A 173 11.77 16.39 -14.32
CA LEU A 173 10.79 16.70 -13.29
C LEU A 173 10.90 15.64 -12.20
N VAL A 174 10.99 16.07 -10.93
CA VAL A 174 11.10 15.18 -9.78
C VAL A 174 10.06 15.55 -8.73
N HIS A 175 9.32 14.58 -8.25
CA HIS A 175 8.37 14.67 -7.16
C HIS A 175 8.92 13.90 -5.95
N MET A 176 9.25 14.62 -4.88
CA MET A 176 9.63 14.02 -3.61
C MET A 176 8.44 14.08 -2.64
N PRO A 177 8.04 12.97 -2.00
CA PRO A 177 7.02 13.02 -0.95
C PRO A 177 7.36 14.07 0.09
N PHE A 178 6.44 14.98 0.33
CA PHE A 178 6.63 16.04 1.31
C PHE A 178 5.29 16.40 1.95
N PRO A 179 5.14 16.22 3.28
CA PRO A 179 3.86 16.43 3.96
C PRO A 179 3.47 17.91 3.99
N HIS A 180 2.18 18.17 4.08
CA HIS A 180 1.61 19.46 4.45
C HIS A 180 0.86 19.33 5.78
N LYS A 181 0.35 20.45 6.29
CA LYS A 181 -0.47 20.44 7.50
C LYS A 181 -1.78 19.69 7.27
N THR A 182 -2.11 18.79 8.19
CA THR A 182 -3.37 18.03 8.24
C THR A 182 -3.92 18.00 9.66
N ALA A 183 -4.93 17.19 9.92
CA ALA A 183 -5.40 16.96 11.30
C ALA A 183 -4.32 16.29 12.16
N GLU A 184 -3.50 15.42 11.55
CA GLU A 184 -2.44 14.65 12.22
C GLU A 184 -1.09 15.37 12.22
N ILE A 185 -0.88 16.34 11.33
CA ILE A 185 0.41 16.98 11.11
C ILE A 185 0.36 18.47 11.41
N SER A 186 1.29 18.94 12.22
CA SER A 186 1.55 20.36 12.48
C SER A 186 3.03 20.69 12.39
N ASP A 187 3.34 21.98 12.43
CA ASP A 187 4.71 22.52 12.47
C ASP A 187 5.64 22.05 11.34
N VAL A 188 5.08 21.79 10.15
CA VAL A 188 5.87 21.37 8.99
C VAL A 188 6.85 22.46 8.58
N ARG A 189 8.15 22.12 8.55
CA ARG A 189 9.24 23.04 8.18
C ARG A 189 10.21 22.36 7.23
N LEU A 190 10.33 22.88 6.02
CA LEU A 190 11.46 22.54 5.15
C LEU A 190 12.70 23.27 5.69
N ILE A 191 13.66 22.52 6.23
CA ILE A 191 14.88 23.04 6.84
C ILE A 191 15.94 23.30 5.77
N ARG A 192 16.14 22.34 4.89
CA ARG A 192 17.12 22.41 3.81
C ARG A 192 16.65 21.60 2.61
N SER A 193 17.05 22.00 1.42
CA SER A 193 16.97 21.18 0.22
C SER A 193 18.20 21.34 -0.65
N SER A 194 18.61 20.31 -1.35
CA SER A 194 19.78 20.31 -2.23
C SER A 194 19.59 21.25 -3.44
N ARG A 195 18.35 21.54 -3.80
CA ARG A 195 17.93 22.47 -4.85
C ARG A 195 16.69 23.22 -4.42
N LYS A 196 16.48 24.40 -4.97
CA LYS A 196 15.23 25.15 -4.71
C LYS A 196 14.06 24.40 -5.35
N PRO A 197 13.05 23.97 -4.58
CA PRO A 197 11.85 23.41 -5.16
C PRO A 197 11.14 24.44 -6.04
N VAL A 198 10.63 24.00 -7.18
CA VAL A 198 9.79 24.85 -8.05
C VAL A 198 8.38 24.97 -7.49
N ARG A 199 7.97 23.99 -6.64
CA ARG A 199 6.69 23.99 -5.96
C ARG A 199 6.80 23.20 -4.64
N LEU A 200 6.12 23.69 -3.62
CA LEU A 200 5.77 22.96 -2.39
C LEU A 200 4.26 22.71 -2.39
N PRO A 201 3.77 21.67 -1.68
CA PRO A 201 2.35 21.31 -1.71
C PRO A 201 1.47 22.36 -1.03
N GLU A 202 0.20 22.40 -1.46
CA GLU A 202 -0.88 23.15 -0.82
C GLU A 202 -1.64 22.22 0.16
N GLU A 203 -2.42 22.81 1.08
CA GLU A 203 -3.05 22.06 2.20
C GLU A 203 -4.14 21.06 1.77
N ASP A 204 -4.64 21.12 0.55
CA ASP A 204 -5.72 20.25 0.04
C ASP A 204 -5.22 19.12 -0.88
N GLU A 205 -3.91 18.99 -1.08
CA GLU A 205 -3.36 17.97 -1.95
C GLU A 205 -3.46 16.58 -1.32
N LEU A 206 -3.95 15.62 -2.10
CA LEU A 206 -4.16 14.25 -1.63
C LEU A 206 -2.87 13.41 -1.61
N GLN A 207 -1.92 13.73 -2.50
CA GLN A 207 -0.58 13.13 -2.57
C GLN A 207 0.47 14.26 -2.70
N PRO A 208 0.77 14.98 -1.62
CA PRO A 208 1.60 16.19 -1.64
C PRO A 208 3.06 15.87 -1.91
N THR A 209 3.70 16.73 -2.73
CA THR A 209 5.11 16.61 -3.07
C THR A 209 5.84 17.95 -3.09
N ALA A 210 7.10 17.94 -2.68
CA ALA A 210 8.06 18.95 -3.10
C ALA A 210 8.49 18.62 -4.53
N CYS A 211 8.28 19.57 -5.45
CA CYS A 211 8.54 19.36 -6.86
C CYS A 211 9.82 20.10 -7.29
N PHE A 212 10.65 19.44 -8.08
CA PHE A 212 11.91 19.97 -8.59
C PHE A 212 11.98 19.88 -10.10
N ARG A 213 12.70 20.84 -10.72
CA ARG A 213 13.11 20.78 -12.11
C ARG A 213 14.63 20.94 -12.21
N ASP A 214 15.25 20.12 -13.07
CA ASP A 214 16.68 20.17 -13.34
C ASP A 214 16.94 19.68 -14.77
N THR A 215 18.20 19.63 -15.15
CA THR A 215 18.64 18.93 -16.36
C THR A 215 19.02 17.49 -16.01
N ALA A 216 18.48 16.54 -16.72
CA ALA A 216 18.71 15.11 -16.47
C ALA A 216 20.18 14.74 -16.65
N ALA A 217 20.72 14.03 -15.67
CA ALA A 217 22.06 13.43 -15.70
C ALA A 217 22.07 12.16 -14.84
N GLN A 218 23.03 11.27 -15.11
CA GLN A 218 23.23 10.06 -14.28
C GLN A 218 23.69 10.44 -12.87
N ASN A 219 23.23 9.67 -11.87
CA ASN A 219 23.58 9.84 -10.46
C ASN A 219 23.19 11.20 -9.87
N LEU A 220 22.16 11.84 -10.43
CA LEU A 220 21.67 13.12 -9.93
C LEU A 220 20.89 12.89 -8.62
N THR A 221 21.28 13.61 -7.56
CA THR A 221 20.69 13.44 -6.24
C THR A 221 19.87 14.66 -5.84
N PHE A 222 18.65 14.42 -5.37
CA PHE A 222 17.76 15.37 -4.74
C PHE A 222 17.62 15.02 -3.26
N GLU A 223 17.69 16.01 -2.39
CA GLU A 223 17.62 15.84 -0.95
C GLU A 223 16.77 16.94 -0.33
N ILE A 224 15.90 16.55 0.59
CA ILE A 224 15.13 17.45 1.44
C ILE A 224 15.31 17.04 2.91
N GLU A 225 15.46 18.03 3.77
CA GLU A 225 15.51 17.90 5.22
C GLU A 225 14.34 18.68 5.80
N TYR A 226 13.51 18.02 6.59
CA TYR A 226 12.33 18.65 7.16
C TYR A 226 11.99 18.11 8.54
N SER A 227 11.27 18.94 9.29
CA SER A 227 10.72 18.54 10.59
C SER A 227 9.23 18.83 10.66
N LEU A 228 8.55 18.09 11.53
CA LEU A 228 7.13 18.23 11.80
C LEU A 228 6.77 17.66 13.18
N THR A 229 5.54 17.90 13.60
CA THR A 229 4.93 17.24 14.73
C THR A 229 3.74 16.41 14.25
N THR A 230 3.70 15.14 14.63
CA THR A 230 2.53 14.27 14.42
C THR A 230 1.71 14.17 15.72
N THR A 231 0.40 14.10 15.58
CA THR A 231 -0.51 13.95 16.72
C THR A 231 -1.68 13.05 16.32
N TYR A 232 -1.83 11.93 16.99
CA TYR A 232 -2.92 10.98 16.78
C TYR A 232 -3.83 10.93 18.02
N PRO A 233 -5.16 11.08 17.84
CA PRO A 233 -6.11 10.92 18.95
C PRO A 233 -6.11 9.47 19.43
N VAL A 234 -6.28 9.28 20.73
CA VAL A 234 -6.49 7.97 21.33
C VAL A 234 -7.98 7.74 21.53
N THR A 235 -8.50 6.69 20.91
CA THR A 235 -9.90 6.27 21.03
C THR A 235 -10.01 5.11 22.02
N ASP A 236 -10.81 5.31 23.06
CA ASP A 236 -11.27 4.21 23.92
C ASP A 236 -12.33 3.39 23.16
N MET A 237 -11.89 2.28 22.56
CA MET A 237 -12.74 1.44 21.74
C MET A 237 -13.86 0.75 22.54
N GLU A 238 -13.68 0.52 23.85
CA GLU A 238 -14.70 -0.03 24.71
C GLU A 238 -15.80 1.01 25.01
N ALA A 239 -15.40 2.23 25.34
CA ALA A 239 -16.34 3.34 25.52
C ALA A 239 -17.10 3.63 24.22
N LEU A 240 -16.42 3.64 23.07
CA LEU A 240 -17.03 3.80 21.75
C LEU A 240 -18.05 2.69 21.47
N GLY A 241 -17.75 1.43 21.80
CA GLY A 241 -18.66 0.31 21.66
C GLY A 241 -19.98 0.52 22.45
N ARG A 242 -19.91 1.11 23.65
CA ARG A 242 -21.08 1.47 24.44
C ARG A 242 -21.89 2.63 23.83
N ILE A 243 -21.22 3.64 23.30
CA ILE A 243 -21.84 4.81 22.64
C ILE A 243 -22.57 4.42 21.36
N THR A 244 -21.97 3.52 20.59
CA THR A 244 -22.52 3.06 19.30
C THR A 244 -23.47 1.86 19.43
N ASP A 245 -23.75 1.42 20.66
CA ASP A 245 -24.67 0.30 20.86
C ASP A 245 -26.08 0.64 20.35
N GLY A 246 -26.66 -0.32 19.60
CA GLY A 246 -27.97 -0.14 18.95
C GLY A 246 -27.91 0.61 17.61
N ILE A 247 -26.76 1.19 17.19
CA ILE A 247 -26.59 1.68 15.81
C ILE A 247 -26.45 0.47 14.89
N ALA A 248 -27.29 0.42 13.85
CA ALA A 248 -27.31 -0.70 12.92
C ALA A 248 -27.28 -0.22 11.47
N LEU A 249 -26.60 -0.99 10.62
CA LEU A 249 -26.64 -0.83 9.17
C LEU A 249 -28.00 -1.24 8.62
N VAL A 250 -28.53 -0.43 7.71
CA VAL A 250 -29.70 -0.76 6.90
C VAL A 250 -29.19 -1.12 5.51
N PRO A 251 -29.26 -2.40 5.13
CA PRO A 251 -28.82 -2.84 3.81
C PRO A 251 -29.58 -2.14 2.69
N PRO A 252 -28.97 -1.96 1.50
CA PRO A 252 -29.66 -1.43 0.35
C PRO A 252 -30.81 -2.33 -0.10
N SER A 253 -31.89 -1.73 -0.56
CA SER A 253 -33.04 -2.46 -1.11
C SER A 253 -32.89 -2.85 -2.57
N GLY A 254 -31.75 -2.51 -3.21
CA GLY A 254 -31.47 -2.70 -4.63
C GLY A 254 -30.01 -3.11 -4.89
N VAL A 255 -29.59 -2.91 -6.12
CA VAL A 255 -28.24 -3.31 -6.61
C VAL A 255 -27.13 -2.35 -6.15
N ALA A 256 -27.46 -1.09 -5.86
CA ALA A 256 -26.49 -0.08 -5.43
C ALA A 256 -26.03 -0.36 -3.98
N ASN A 257 -24.78 -0.02 -3.69
CA ASN A 257 -24.22 -0.13 -2.33
C ASN A 257 -24.65 1.07 -1.45
N ASP A 258 -25.98 1.29 -1.40
CA ASP A 258 -26.63 2.43 -0.75
C ASP A 258 -27.04 2.06 0.69
N TYR A 259 -26.04 1.83 1.53
CA TYR A 259 -26.26 1.59 2.95
C TYR A 259 -26.70 2.86 3.67
N ARG A 260 -27.59 2.70 4.64
CA ARG A 260 -28.03 3.73 5.58
C ARG A 260 -27.80 3.26 7.01
N LEU A 261 -28.03 4.15 7.95
CA LEU A 261 -27.84 3.88 9.36
C LEU A 261 -29.18 3.98 10.09
N ASN A 262 -29.51 3.01 10.91
CA ASN A 262 -30.57 3.14 11.91
C ASN A 262 -29.93 3.54 13.25
N VAL A 263 -30.17 4.78 13.68
CA VAL A 263 -29.58 5.35 14.90
C VAL A 263 -30.65 5.49 15.95
N PRO A 264 -30.47 4.98 17.18
CA PRO A 264 -31.42 5.10 18.26
C PRO A 264 -31.84 6.56 18.51
N GLY A 265 -33.16 6.81 18.54
CA GLY A 265 -33.71 8.15 18.74
C GLY A 265 -33.72 9.07 17.50
N GLN A 266 -33.03 8.73 16.44
CA GLN A 266 -32.99 9.49 15.18
C GLN A 266 -33.70 8.76 14.02
N GLY A 267 -33.82 7.42 14.10
CA GLY A 267 -34.36 6.60 13.03
C GLY A 267 -33.33 6.32 11.91
N ILE A 268 -33.83 6.13 10.68
CA ILE A 268 -32.97 5.84 9.52
C ILE A 268 -32.42 7.15 8.96
N ILE A 269 -31.09 7.26 8.94
CA ILE A 269 -30.35 8.42 8.41
C ILE A 269 -29.40 8.02 7.29
N GLU A 270 -29.07 8.98 6.43
CA GLU A 270 -28.05 8.86 5.40
C GLU A 270 -26.65 9.11 5.97
N TYR A 271 -25.63 8.55 5.34
CA TYR A 271 -24.24 8.94 5.60
C TYR A 271 -24.00 10.41 5.22
N PRO A 272 -23.10 11.13 5.92
CA PRO A 272 -22.69 12.47 5.53
C PRO A 272 -22.14 12.49 4.07
N GLU A 273 -22.43 13.55 3.32
CA GLU A 273 -22.06 13.67 1.90
C GLU A 273 -20.55 13.53 1.65
N ASN A 274 -19.71 14.02 2.57
CA ASN A 274 -18.26 13.89 2.49
C ASN A 274 -17.74 12.49 2.86
N VAL A 275 -18.59 11.60 3.34
CA VAL A 275 -18.26 10.22 3.72
C VAL A 275 -18.74 9.21 2.67
N LYS A 276 -19.88 9.49 2.02
CA LYS A 276 -20.49 8.61 0.99
C LYS A 276 -19.54 8.12 -0.10
N PRO A 277 -18.59 8.91 -0.64
CA PRO A 277 -17.67 8.42 -1.67
C PRO A 277 -16.86 7.20 -1.22
N TYR A 278 -16.64 7.06 0.07
CA TYR A 278 -15.88 5.96 0.65
C TYR A 278 -16.69 4.68 0.92
N LEU A 279 -17.90 4.60 0.37
CA LEU A 279 -18.73 3.39 0.23
C LEU A 279 -18.69 2.82 -1.19
N SER A 280 -17.96 3.45 -2.10
CA SER A 280 -17.91 3.08 -3.52
C SER A 280 -16.65 2.30 -3.88
N GLU A 281 -16.70 1.62 -5.02
CA GLU A 281 -15.52 1.04 -5.65
C GLU A 281 -14.50 2.12 -6.03
N LYS A 282 -13.23 1.74 -6.08
CA LYS A 282 -12.16 2.51 -6.70
C LYS A 282 -11.33 1.59 -7.58
N LEU A 283 -11.78 1.49 -8.84
CA LEU A 283 -11.21 0.55 -9.80
C LEU A 283 -9.75 0.88 -10.13
N PRO A 284 -8.93 -0.14 -10.34
CA PRO A 284 -9.24 -1.57 -10.32
C PRO A 284 -9.00 -2.24 -8.96
N HIS A 285 -8.46 -1.52 -7.98
CA HIS A 285 -7.89 -2.10 -6.77
C HIS A 285 -8.91 -2.32 -5.65
N ILE A 286 -9.95 -1.49 -5.58
CA ILE A 286 -11.12 -1.70 -4.70
C ILE A 286 -12.31 -2.01 -5.61
N ILE A 287 -12.65 -3.28 -5.72
CA ILE A 287 -13.69 -3.83 -6.59
C ILE A 287 -14.70 -4.61 -5.76
N PHE A 288 -15.97 -4.59 -6.15
CA PHE A 288 -17.05 -5.32 -5.48
C PHE A 288 -17.43 -6.58 -6.26
N SER A 289 -16.43 -7.44 -6.49
CA SER A 289 -16.65 -8.70 -7.21
C SER A 289 -17.60 -9.64 -6.44
N PRO A 290 -18.24 -10.60 -7.13
CA PRO A 290 -19.05 -11.61 -6.47
C PRO A 290 -18.30 -12.38 -5.37
N TYR A 291 -17.01 -12.63 -5.57
CA TYR A 291 -16.15 -13.29 -4.60
C TYR A 291 -15.96 -12.45 -3.33
N LEU A 292 -15.58 -11.17 -3.47
CA LEU A 292 -15.38 -10.29 -2.31
C LEU A 292 -16.68 -10.02 -1.56
N LYS A 293 -17.83 -9.95 -2.26
CA LYS A 293 -19.16 -9.86 -1.62
C LYS A 293 -19.47 -11.11 -0.79
N ALA A 294 -19.28 -12.30 -1.38
CA ALA A 294 -19.48 -13.56 -0.66
C ALA A 294 -18.56 -13.68 0.57
N LEU A 295 -17.29 -13.30 0.43
CA LEU A 295 -16.34 -13.27 1.54
C LEU A 295 -16.76 -12.29 2.65
N SER A 296 -17.21 -11.10 2.27
CA SER A 296 -17.74 -10.11 3.23
C SER A 296 -18.96 -10.64 3.99
N ASP A 297 -19.88 -11.30 3.29
CA ASP A 297 -21.05 -11.92 3.91
C ASP A 297 -20.66 -13.08 4.85
N GLU A 298 -19.66 -13.87 4.48
CA GLU A 298 -19.13 -14.94 5.34
C GLU A 298 -18.50 -14.38 6.62
N ILE A 299 -17.71 -13.30 6.51
CA ILE A 299 -17.04 -12.67 7.66
C ILE A 299 -18.05 -11.99 8.58
N CYS A 300 -18.96 -11.21 8.03
CA CYS A 300 -19.86 -10.36 8.81
C CYS A 300 -21.13 -11.09 9.27
N GLY A 301 -21.58 -12.10 8.54
CA GLY A 301 -22.79 -12.86 8.86
C GLY A 301 -24.00 -11.95 9.09
N ASN A 302 -24.67 -12.16 10.19
CA ASN A 302 -25.86 -11.40 10.61
C ASN A 302 -25.52 -10.21 11.54
N GLU A 303 -24.27 -9.77 11.60
CA GLU A 303 -23.91 -8.58 12.38
C GLU A 303 -24.33 -7.32 11.62
N PHE A 304 -24.99 -6.38 12.31
CA PHE A 304 -25.46 -5.12 11.74
C PHE A 304 -24.78 -3.89 12.37
N SER A 305 -24.05 -4.04 13.47
CA SER A 305 -23.28 -2.93 14.04
C SER A 305 -22.09 -2.61 13.12
N PRO A 306 -21.97 -1.34 12.64
CA PRO A 306 -20.84 -0.96 11.78
C PRO A 306 -19.48 -1.16 12.47
N LEU A 307 -19.40 -0.85 13.78
CA LEU A 307 -18.17 -1.03 14.54
C LEU A 307 -17.78 -2.51 14.67
N ARG A 308 -18.75 -3.40 14.97
CA ARG A 308 -18.48 -4.83 15.10
C ARG A 308 -18.15 -5.47 13.76
N ARG A 309 -18.80 -5.06 12.65
CA ARG A 309 -18.39 -5.50 11.30
C ARG A 309 -16.96 -5.11 10.98
N ALA A 310 -16.58 -3.84 11.24
CA ALA A 310 -15.21 -3.40 11.04
C ALA A 310 -14.22 -4.25 11.85
N ARG A 311 -14.58 -4.61 13.09
CA ARG A 311 -13.76 -5.48 13.92
C ARG A 311 -13.65 -6.90 13.35
N LEU A 312 -14.73 -7.51 12.91
CA LEU A 312 -14.72 -8.84 12.28
C LEU A 312 -13.82 -8.85 11.02
N ILE A 313 -13.88 -7.81 10.20
CA ILE A 313 -13.03 -7.66 9.02
C ILE A 313 -11.56 -7.51 9.42
N TYR A 314 -11.27 -6.68 10.42
CA TYR A 314 -9.92 -6.52 10.96
C TYR A 314 -9.39 -7.85 11.51
N ASP A 315 -10.19 -8.56 12.29
CA ASP A 315 -9.84 -9.89 12.83
C ASP A 315 -9.53 -10.87 11.69
N PHE A 316 -10.36 -10.90 10.64
CA PHE A 316 -10.12 -11.74 9.48
C PHE A 316 -8.77 -11.40 8.81
N VAL A 317 -8.52 -10.14 8.49
CA VAL A 317 -7.29 -9.71 7.81
C VAL A 317 -6.08 -10.04 8.68
N THR A 318 -6.11 -9.68 9.96
CA THR A 318 -4.96 -9.81 10.86
C THR A 318 -4.66 -11.24 11.31
N THR A 319 -5.65 -12.15 11.26
CA THR A 319 -5.46 -13.55 11.67
C THR A 319 -5.31 -14.53 10.52
N ARG A 320 -5.71 -14.14 9.29
CA ARG A 320 -5.72 -15.05 8.14
C ARG A 320 -4.65 -14.72 7.11
N MET A 321 -4.24 -13.47 6.99
CA MET A 321 -3.21 -13.11 6.03
C MET A 321 -1.81 -13.40 6.57
N GLU A 322 -0.93 -13.83 5.67
CA GLU A 322 0.51 -13.89 5.90
C GLU A 322 1.18 -12.66 5.28
N TYR A 323 2.10 -12.01 6.00
CA TYR A 323 2.87 -10.90 5.44
C TYR A 323 3.77 -11.38 4.29
N ARG A 324 3.89 -10.57 3.25
CA ARG A 324 4.74 -10.87 2.10
C ARG A 324 5.14 -9.59 1.41
N PHE A 325 6.43 -9.40 1.14
CA PHE A 325 6.86 -8.34 0.22
C PHE A 325 6.28 -8.60 -1.17
N MET A 326 5.53 -7.63 -1.67
CA MET A 326 4.82 -7.76 -2.93
C MET A 326 5.73 -7.39 -4.12
N ARG A 327 5.30 -7.84 -5.29
CA ARG A 327 5.71 -7.22 -6.54
C ARG A 327 5.20 -5.79 -6.60
N ASP A 328 5.78 -4.96 -7.45
CA ASP A 328 5.32 -3.59 -7.63
C ASP A 328 3.80 -3.56 -7.84
N TYR A 329 3.08 -2.68 -7.14
CA TYR A 329 1.60 -2.61 -7.23
C TYR A 329 1.14 -2.35 -8.65
N PHE A 330 1.98 -1.70 -9.47
CA PHE A 330 1.78 -1.60 -10.90
C PHE A 330 1.55 -2.96 -11.57
N ALA A 331 2.17 -4.03 -11.09
CA ALA A 331 2.04 -5.38 -11.66
C ALA A 331 0.89 -6.21 -11.07
N VAL A 332 -0.02 -5.60 -10.30
CA VAL A 332 -1.18 -6.26 -9.68
C VAL A 332 -2.48 -5.66 -10.23
N GLU A 333 -3.24 -6.42 -10.98
CA GLU A 333 -4.46 -5.93 -11.68
C GLU A 333 -5.57 -5.51 -10.71
N SER A 334 -5.84 -6.32 -9.66
CA SER A 334 -6.80 -6.00 -8.60
C SER A 334 -6.22 -6.43 -7.27
N ILE A 335 -5.82 -5.47 -6.45
CA ILE A 335 -5.13 -5.74 -5.19
C ILE A 335 -6.07 -6.42 -4.19
N ALA A 336 -7.30 -5.90 -3.99
CA ALA A 336 -8.23 -6.48 -3.01
C ALA A 336 -8.60 -7.93 -3.36
N GLU A 337 -8.86 -8.22 -4.63
CA GLU A 337 -9.25 -9.58 -5.06
C GLU A 337 -8.06 -10.56 -4.99
N SER A 338 -6.87 -10.10 -5.41
CA SER A 338 -5.63 -10.87 -5.27
C SER A 338 -5.30 -11.17 -3.81
N ALA A 339 -5.46 -10.19 -2.92
CA ALA A 339 -5.28 -10.33 -1.48
C ALA A 339 -6.23 -11.37 -0.88
N ALA A 340 -7.52 -11.28 -1.20
CA ALA A 340 -8.54 -12.20 -0.72
C ALA A 340 -8.31 -13.64 -1.21
N ALA A 341 -7.88 -13.81 -2.47
CA ALA A 341 -7.64 -15.12 -3.06
C ALA A 341 -6.37 -15.79 -2.52
N SER A 342 -5.31 -15.02 -2.28
CA SER A 342 -4.01 -15.55 -1.84
C SER A 342 -3.84 -15.57 -0.32
N LEU A 343 -4.57 -14.73 0.41
CA LEU A 343 -4.37 -14.42 1.84
C LEU A 343 -2.92 -14.01 2.15
N ARG A 344 -2.27 -13.29 1.23
CA ARG A 344 -0.90 -12.81 1.35
C ARG A 344 -0.77 -11.38 0.87
N GLY A 345 0.04 -10.61 1.56
CA GLY A 345 0.33 -9.23 1.16
C GLY A 345 1.12 -8.45 2.19
N ASP A 346 1.71 -7.35 1.73
CA ASP A 346 2.36 -6.36 2.57
C ASP A 346 1.34 -5.41 3.23
N CYS A 347 1.82 -4.32 3.80
CA CYS A 347 0.98 -3.36 4.51
C CYS A 347 -0.14 -2.80 3.62
N GLY A 348 0.17 -2.38 2.40
CA GLY A 348 -0.81 -1.78 1.50
C GLY A 348 -1.83 -2.79 0.99
N VAL A 349 -1.42 -4.01 0.68
CA VAL A 349 -2.33 -5.08 0.27
C VAL A 349 -3.32 -5.42 1.38
N GLN A 350 -2.86 -5.50 2.63
CA GLN A 350 -3.72 -5.75 3.80
C GLN A 350 -4.68 -4.57 4.04
N ALA A 351 -4.19 -3.33 3.92
CA ALA A 351 -5.02 -2.13 4.06
C ALA A 351 -6.10 -2.06 2.97
N ILE A 352 -5.76 -2.34 1.70
CA ILE A 352 -6.72 -2.32 0.59
C ILE A 352 -7.77 -3.41 0.73
N LEU A 353 -7.41 -4.62 1.18
CA LEU A 353 -8.39 -5.67 1.45
C LEU A 353 -9.34 -5.25 2.57
N PHE A 354 -8.83 -4.71 3.68
CA PHE A 354 -9.66 -4.18 4.76
C PHE A 354 -10.63 -3.11 4.25
N ILE A 355 -10.15 -2.14 3.48
CA ILE A 355 -10.96 -1.07 2.90
C ILE A 355 -12.06 -1.63 1.99
N ALA A 356 -11.72 -2.56 1.10
CA ALA A 356 -12.68 -3.15 0.18
C ALA A 356 -13.80 -3.89 0.91
N LEU A 357 -13.45 -4.74 1.88
CA LEU A 357 -14.42 -5.49 2.69
C LEU A 357 -15.29 -4.55 3.54
N CYS A 358 -14.71 -3.50 4.14
CA CYS A 358 -15.47 -2.48 4.86
C CYS A 358 -16.49 -1.79 3.94
N ARG A 359 -16.08 -1.31 2.77
CA ARG A 359 -16.96 -0.64 1.82
C ARG A 359 -18.10 -1.55 1.35
N ILE A 360 -17.81 -2.82 1.04
CA ILE A 360 -18.81 -3.83 0.68
C ILE A 360 -19.81 -4.04 1.83
N SER A 361 -19.32 -4.03 3.06
CA SER A 361 -20.12 -4.23 4.27
C SER A 361 -20.89 -2.98 4.74
N GLY A 362 -20.83 -1.87 3.98
CA GLY A 362 -21.52 -0.62 4.32
C GLY A 362 -20.76 0.27 5.30
N ILE A 363 -19.46 0.05 5.50
CA ILE A 363 -18.61 0.88 6.37
C ILE A 363 -17.72 1.74 5.47
N PRO A 364 -17.85 3.08 5.51
CA PRO A 364 -16.96 3.95 4.77
C PRO A 364 -15.51 3.74 5.23
N ALA A 365 -14.63 3.49 4.28
CA ALA A 365 -13.21 3.26 4.57
C ALA A 365 -12.32 3.89 3.49
N ARG A 366 -11.15 4.41 3.89
CA ARG A 366 -10.22 5.09 2.99
C ARG A 366 -8.77 4.74 3.27
N TRP A 367 -7.96 4.97 2.28
CA TRP A 367 -6.51 4.84 2.30
C TRP A 367 -5.85 6.01 3.02
N GLN A 368 -4.81 5.71 3.77
CA GLN A 368 -3.80 6.67 4.17
C GLN A 368 -2.44 5.96 4.21
N SER A 369 -1.38 6.64 3.79
CA SER A 369 -0.02 6.08 3.75
C SER A 369 1.03 7.18 3.87
N GLY A 370 2.27 6.76 4.00
CA GLY A 370 3.41 7.65 4.08
C GLY A 370 4.64 6.98 4.68
N LEU A 371 5.20 7.53 5.73
CA LEU A 371 6.39 6.98 6.36
C LEU A 371 6.11 6.56 7.80
N ILE A 372 6.74 5.45 8.22
CA ILE A 372 7.06 5.21 9.61
C ILE A 372 8.39 5.89 9.88
N ALA A 373 8.42 6.75 10.90
CA ALA A 373 9.62 7.49 11.30
C ALA A 373 9.81 7.32 12.81
N SER A 374 10.42 6.21 13.20
CA SER A 374 10.82 5.93 14.58
C SER A 374 12.29 6.23 14.80
N PRO A 375 12.77 6.36 16.05
CA PRO A 375 14.19 6.53 16.33
C PRO A 375 15.10 5.44 15.75
N GLU A 376 14.54 4.27 15.49
CA GLU A 376 15.27 3.08 15.05
C GLU A 376 15.22 2.88 13.55
N HIS A 377 14.14 3.37 12.89
CA HIS A 377 13.88 3.12 11.49
C HIS A 377 13.00 4.19 10.86
N VAL A 378 13.36 4.58 9.65
CA VAL A 378 12.49 5.39 8.76
C VAL A 378 12.28 4.62 7.47
N GLY A 379 11.02 4.44 7.09
CA GLY A 379 10.64 3.71 5.89
C GLY A 379 9.19 3.90 5.49
N GLU A 380 8.82 3.36 4.35
CA GLU A 380 7.48 3.45 3.76
C GLU A 380 6.50 2.55 4.52
N HIS A 381 5.25 3.01 4.66
CA HIS A 381 4.20 2.21 5.28
C HIS A 381 2.79 2.69 4.92
N ASP A 382 1.86 1.72 4.92
CA ASP A 382 0.47 1.90 4.53
C ASP A 382 -0.46 1.46 5.64
N TRP A 383 -1.59 2.17 5.77
CA TRP A 383 -2.66 1.85 6.71
C TRP A 383 -4.02 2.31 6.18
N ALA A 384 -5.07 2.11 6.95
CA ALA A 384 -6.41 2.47 6.57
C ALA A 384 -7.09 3.34 7.62
N MET A 385 -8.16 3.99 7.19
CA MET A 385 -9.13 4.64 8.06
C MET A 385 -10.52 4.10 7.76
N PHE A 386 -11.36 4.02 8.78
CA PHE A 386 -12.78 3.66 8.65
C PHE A 386 -13.64 4.60 9.46
N TRP A 387 -14.84 4.84 8.97
CA TRP A 387 -15.74 5.82 9.59
C TRP A 387 -16.86 5.12 10.36
N ILE A 388 -17.05 5.57 11.62
CA ILE A 388 -18.12 5.08 12.52
C ILE A 388 -18.94 6.29 12.97
N PRO A 389 -20.31 6.18 13.01
CA PRO A 389 -21.14 7.20 13.62
C PRO A 389 -20.66 7.54 15.02
N GLU A 390 -20.83 8.79 15.44
CA GLU A 390 -20.41 9.34 16.75
C GLU A 390 -18.87 9.44 16.96
N ALA A 391 -18.06 8.65 16.23
CA ALA A 391 -16.61 8.71 16.31
C ALA A 391 -15.97 9.51 15.15
N GLY A 392 -16.61 9.50 13.97
CA GLY A 392 -15.97 9.99 12.75
C GLY A 392 -14.96 8.99 12.20
N TRP A 393 -13.85 9.50 11.65
CA TRP A 393 -12.77 8.68 11.08
C TRP A 393 -11.89 8.11 12.19
N LEU A 394 -11.79 6.79 12.23
CA LEU A 394 -10.89 6.00 13.06
C LEU A 394 -9.76 5.43 12.22
N TYR A 395 -8.61 5.20 12.85
CA TYR A 395 -7.45 4.63 12.21
C TYR A 395 -7.38 3.11 12.40
N THR A 396 -6.74 2.42 11.49
CA THR A 396 -6.38 1.02 11.66
C THR A 396 -5.15 0.65 10.86
N ASP A 397 -4.30 -0.16 11.45
CA ASP A 397 -3.16 -0.77 10.75
C ASP A 397 -3.29 -2.29 10.77
N PRO A 398 -3.87 -2.90 9.73
CA PRO A 398 -4.00 -4.35 9.65
C PRO A 398 -2.65 -5.08 9.65
N SER A 399 -1.61 -4.49 9.09
CA SER A 399 -0.28 -5.10 8.99
C SER A 399 0.42 -5.17 10.36
N TYR A 400 0.39 -4.08 11.13
CA TYR A 400 0.91 -4.09 12.50
C TYR A 400 0.04 -4.96 13.41
N GLY A 401 -1.29 -4.94 13.20
CA GLY A 401 -2.20 -5.86 13.86
C GLY A 401 -1.88 -7.32 13.57
N ASN A 402 -1.61 -7.67 12.31
CA ASN A 402 -1.19 -9.02 11.90
C ASN A 402 0.11 -9.45 12.59
N SER A 403 1.13 -8.57 12.60
CA SER A 403 2.39 -8.84 13.30
C SER A 403 2.19 -9.02 14.82
N ALA A 404 1.36 -8.19 15.45
CA ALA A 404 1.03 -8.29 16.88
C ALA A 404 0.28 -9.59 17.19
N CYS A 405 -0.70 -9.96 16.37
CA CYS A 405 -1.45 -11.20 16.49
C CYS A 405 -0.52 -12.42 16.38
N ALA A 406 0.36 -12.46 15.37
CA ALA A 406 1.32 -13.54 15.17
C ALA A 406 2.30 -13.71 16.35
N LYS A 407 2.62 -12.62 17.04
CA LYS A 407 3.47 -12.61 18.24
C LYS A 407 2.69 -12.88 19.55
N GLY A 408 1.35 -12.99 19.49
CA GLY A 408 0.48 -13.13 20.67
C GLY A 408 0.37 -11.85 21.52
N ASN A 409 0.75 -10.69 20.99
CA ASN A 409 0.64 -9.40 21.68
C ASN A 409 -0.77 -8.81 21.50
N THR A 410 -1.71 -9.27 22.33
CA THR A 410 -3.11 -8.86 22.26
C THR A 410 -3.31 -7.37 22.50
N ALA A 411 -2.45 -6.73 23.31
CA ALA A 411 -2.56 -5.29 23.60
C ALA A 411 -2.28 -4.46 22.35
N GLN A 412 -1.16 -4.72 21.65
CA GLN A 412 -0.85 -4.09 20.37
C GLN A 412 -1.90 -4.42 19.30
N TRP A 413 -2.34 -5.69 19.20
CA TRP A 413 -3.36 -6.09 18.24
C TRP A 413 -4.66 -5.30 18.39
N ASN A 414 -5.13 -5.11 19.62
CA ASN A 414 -6.33 -4.29 19.89
C ASN A 414 -6.07 -2.80 19.65
N PHE A 415 -4.88 -2.30 19.97
CA PHE A 415 -4.52 -0.90 19.76
C PHE A 415 -4.62 -0.49 18.30
N TYR A 416 -4.07 -1.28 17.37
CA TYR A 416 -4.10 -0.98 15.94
C TYR A 416 -5.48 -1.14 15.27
N PHE A 417 -6.52 -1.39 16.04
CA PHE A 417 -7.90 -1.22 15.64
C PHE A 417 -8.50 0.00 16.36
N GLY A 418 -8.60 1.09 15.67
CA GLY A 418 -9.12 2.38 16.17
C GLY A 418 -8.03 3.41 16.47
N ASN A 419 -6.78 3.01 16.62
CA ASN A 419 -5.66 3.86 17.01
C ASN A 419 -4.41 3.62 16.15
N LEU A 420 -3.49 4.62 16.16
CA LEU A 420 -2.14 4.50 15.60
C LEU A 420 -1.11 5.10 16.57
N ASP A 421 0.12 4.61 16.47
CA ASP A 421 1.29 5.22 17.09
C ASP A 421 1.65 6.54 16.38
N PRO A 422 2.32 7.50 17.05
CA PRO A 422 2.59 8.81 16.50
C PRO A 422 3.82 8.87 15.58
N TYR A 423 4.51 7.75 15.37
CA TYR A 423 5.68 7.67 14.48
C TYR A 423 5.31 7.59 13.00
N ARG A 424 4.09 8.00 12.64
CA ARG A 424 3.56 7.95 11.26
C ARG A 424 3.44 9.33 10.68
N ILE A 425 4.04 9.54 9.52
CA ILE A 425 3.89 10.75 8.73
C ILE A 425 2.89 10.44 7.61
N PRO A 426 1.60 10.82 7.73
CA PRO A 426 0.63 10.66 6.65
C PRO A 426 0.94 11.65 5.53
N ILE A 427 1.44 11.14 4.42
CA ILE A 427 1.73 11.93 3.22
C ILE A 427 0.59 11.78 2.23
N ASN A 428 0.12 10.55 2.01
CA ASN A 428 -0.94 10.28 1.03
C ASN A 428 -2.27 10.05 1.75
N ASN A 429 -3.25 10.91 1.49
CA ASN A 429 -4.58 10.86 2.12
C ASN A 429 -5.66 10.24 1.21
N GLU A 430 -5.27 9.77 0.05
CA GLU A 430 -6.10 9.04 -0.90
C GLU A 430 -5.22 8.23 -1.86
N MET A 431 -5.72 7.06 -2.28
CA MET A 431 -5.06 6.29 -3.32
C MET A 431 -5.40 6.82 -4.72
N GLN A 432 -4.52 6.56 -5.69
CA GLN A 432 -4.71 6.89 -7.11
C GLN A 432 -4.97 8.40 -7.37
N ALA A 433 -4.43 9.28 -6.55
CA ALA A 433 -4.50 10.72 -6.78
C ALA A 433 -3.43 11.19 -7.76
N GLU A 434 -3.72 12.27 -8.48
CA GLU A 434 -2.76 12.87 -9.41
C GLU A 434 -1.71 13.69 -8.67
N LEU A 435 -0.48 13.64 -9.15
CA LEU A 435 0.57 14.56 -8.70
C LEU A 435 0.40 15.96 -9.31
N ILE A 436 0.88 16.96 -8.61
CA ILE A 436 0.84 18.36 -9.08
C ILE A 436 2.27 18.93 -9.15
N PRO A 437 2.77 19.27 -10.36
CA PRO A 437 2.15 19.11 -11.68
C PRO A 437 1.98 17.64 -12.07
N LYS A 438 0.95 17.35 -12.89
CA LYS A 438 0.67 16.00 -13.39
C LYS A 438 1.84 15.46 -14.21
N LYS A 439 2.17 14.19 -14.00
CA LYS A 439 3.14 13.47 -14.83
C LYS A 439 2.59 13.17 -16.22
N LYS A 440 3.48 13.14 -17.18
CA LYS A 440 3.20 12.75 -18.56
C LYS A 440 3.19 11.23 -18.73
N PHE A 441 4.11 10.53 -18.06
CA PHE A 441 4.26 9.07 -18.13
C PHE A 441 3.56 8.38 -16.97
N SER A 442 3.40 7.06 -17.09
CA SER A 442 2.80 6.22 -16.05
C SER A 442 3.46 6.45 -14.68
N ARG A 443 2.65 6.37 -13.64
CA ARG A 443 3.13 6.39 -12.26
C ARG A 443 3.96 5.13 -11.99
N ILE A 444 5.01 5.27 -11.19
CA ILE A 444 5.79 4.12 -10.69
C ILE A 444 4.92 3.28 -9.77
N ASP A 445 4.27 3.95 -8.84
CA ASP A 445 3.24 3.37 -8.01
C ASP A 445 1.88 4.02 -8.33
N PRO A 446 0.91 3.25 -8.86
CA PRO A 446 -0.40 3.80 -9.19
C PRO A 446 -1.25 4.08 -7.94
N ILE A 447 -0.86 3.59 -6.76
CA ILE A 447 -1.62 3.77 -5.52
C ILE A 447 -1.30 5.10 -4.89
N ASP A 448 -0.02 5.36 -4.59
CA ASP A 448 0.39 6.56 -3.88
C ASP A 448 1.79 7.05 -4.27
N ASN A 449 2.37 7.96 -3.49
CA ASN A 449 3.72 8.46 -3.69
C ASN A 449 4.52 8.45 -2.39
N GLN A 450 5.07 7.31 -2.03
CA GLN A 450 6.00 7.18 -0.91
C GLN A 450 7.46 7.23 -1.38
N CYS A 451 7.72 6.65 -2.56
CA CYS A 451 9.06 6.48 -3.11
C CYS A 451 9.62 7.75 -3.77
N GLY A 452 8.76 8.68 -4.12
CA GLY A 452 9.06 9.73 -5.08
C GLY A 452 8.91 9.26 -6.52
N GLU A 453 8.78 10.21 -7.43
CA GLU A 453 8.64 9.94 -8.86
C GLU A 453 9.43 10.93 -9.70
N ALA A 454 9.91 10.47 -10.85
CA ALA A 454 10.63 11.33 -11.79
C ALA A 454 10.29 11.00 -13.24
N GLU A 455 10.48 12.00 -14.12
CA GLU A 455 10.38 11.83 -15.56
C GLU A 455 11.27 12.83 -16.31
N CYS A 456 11.88 12.37 -17.40
CA CYS A 456 12.45 13.21 -18.42
C CYS A 456 11.37 13.69 -19.40
N GLU A 457 11.73 14.59 -20.33
CA GLU A 457 10.79 15.08 -21.33
C GLU A 457 10.23 13.96 -22.22
N SER A 458 11.05 12.96 -22.55
CA SER A 458 10.72 11.85 -23.46
C SER A 458 10.58 10.48 -22.78
N ALA A 459 10.83 10.35 -21.45
CA ALA A 459 10.76 9.07 -20.74
C ALA A 459 10.39 9.24 -19.27
N GLY A 460 9.54 8.34 -18.75
CA GLY A 460 9.34 8.16 -17.30
C GLY A 460 10.52 7.40 -16.69
N ILE A 461 10.95 7.78 -15.49
CA ILE A 461 11.98 7.03 -14.73
C ILE A 461 11.25 5.96 -13.92
N ARG A 462 11.61 4.68 -14.13
CA ARG A 462 11.03 3.54 -13.42
C ARG A 462 11.66 3.36 -12.03
N LEU A 463 11.03 2.54 -11.19
CA LEU A 463 11.42 2.34 -9.79
C LEU A 463 12.89 1.92 -9.62
N ASN A 464 13.42 1.10 -10.50
CA ASN A 464 14.82 0.67 -10.48
C ASN A 464 15.83 1.79 -10.80
N GLY A 465 15.38 2.93 -11.32
CA GLY A 465 16.17 4.15 -11.54
C GLY A 465 16.04 5.18 -10.42
N LEU A 466 15.29 4.89 -9.35
CA LEU A 466 15.10 5.76 -8.19
C LEU A 466 15.65 5.08 -6.93
N HIS A 467 16.78 5.58 -6.43
CA HIS A 467 17.41 5.08 -5.21
C HIS A 467 17.13 6.05 -4.06
N ARG A 468 16.19 5.68 -3.21
CA ARG A 468 15.75 6.50 -2.08
C ARG A 468 16.43 6.09 -0.80
N THR A 469 16.66 7.06 0.06
CA THR A 469 17.12 6.86 1.43
C THR A 469 16.41 7.80 2.39
N TYR A 470 16.15 7.31 3.58
CA TYR A 470 15.58 8.07 4.69
C TYR A 470 16.53 7.99 5.87
N THR A 471 16.75 9.13 6.54
CA THR A 471 17.60 9.21 7.73
C THR A 471 16.86 9.97 8.83
N GLY A 472 16.67 9.34 9.99
CA GLY A 472 16.19 10.00 11.18
C GLY A 472 17.29 10.91 11.75
N VAL A 473 16.94 12.16 12.05
CA VAL A 473 17.85 13.14 12.66
C VAL A 473 17.51 13.34 14.14
N ASP A 474 16.24 13.66 14.42
CA ASP A 474 15.70 13.77 15.78
C ASP A 474 14.25 13.28 15.76
N ILE A 475 14.01 12.12 16.33
CA ILE A 475 12.68 11.51 16.39
C ILE A 475 12.44 11.10 17.83
N ARG A 476 11.36 11.65 18.43
CA ARG A 476 11.04 11.39 19.83
C ARG A 476 9.55 11.48 20.12
N LEU A 477 9.08 10.61 21.02
CA LEU A 477 7.76 10.73 21.61
C LEU A 477 7.67 12.03 22.43
N MET A 478 6.55 12.70 22.35
CA MET A 478 6.28 13.90 23.13
C MET A 478 5.46 13.53 24.39
N ASP A 479 5.62 14.33 25.42
CA ASP A 479 4.91 14.16 26.70
C ASP A 479 3.43 14.55 26.61
#